data_ff85b4e44e9d3299640724c553b7b7f1
#
_entry.id   ff85b4e44e9d3299640724c553b7b7f1
#
_cell.length_a   1.000
_cell.length_b   1.000
_cell.length_c   1.000
_cell.angle_alpha   90.00
_cell.angle_beta   90.00
_cell.angle_gamma   90.00
#
_symmetry.space_group_name_H-M   'P 1'
#
loop_
_entity.id
_entity.type
_entity.pdbx_description
1 polymer ?
#
loop_
_entity_poly.entity_id
_entity_poly.type
_entity_poly.pdbx_seq_one_letter_code
_entity_poly.pdbx_strand_id
1 'polypeptide(L)'
;MSKMEKRKDVRWSKVFLAAVTTAVLVIAGCSSHSGTNKDSSSTAYGTTANAVTQPANNTGDDNKSITVAIAADPGIDQLDAGAYKGSMNVHAMIYDGLVEYGEKGEILPALAESWEISEDGKVYTFHLRKGVKFSDGTDLNAAAVKFSFERWIKDPANSLNIATAMQSLEAVDDLTIRMTFNKAYYPFLTELSFARPVRIISPSAVEPAGDPNGTFVKAIGTGAWMAESYKTDQEAVLVRNPYYWGEKPKLSKIILKVIPDPQSRVLALQNGSVDLAGGQLGKIPVESLPVLQKDSTLSVQEAPGTNSHFLAFNGNNPVLQDVKVRQAINLAINKKSIVQDLMGGIGKEAKGLFPQTVPYVTEDNSTWYGFEPEQAKALLAKAGYSDTDGDGIVDKAGVPLTLNFVLQESEFPEWKSIGELIQSELKDIGINVKLQVLEPNAYYDTLWKTKDYDLIIYRTYDDAYNPHAFLLSLFHKTGDAPAVVWSDAKLEALIDKAVGTTDLKERQSAYDNIFKKMYQEAMFAAVYFPDDIFVVNNRVKNFKLGYTTFTPVFWNQLDVGE
;
A
#
# COMPACT_ATOMS: atom_id res chain seq x y z
N MET A 1 38.99 3.74 -50.66
CA MET A 1 39.82 2.74 -49.99
C MET A 1 39.09 2.39 -48.70
N SER A 2 38.23 1.40 -48.72
CA SER A 2 38.42 -0.03 -48.45
C SER A 2 38.81 -0.30 -46.98
N LYS A 3 37.85 -0.76 -46.19
CA LYS A 3 37.81 -2.14 -45.70
C LYS A 3 36.50 -2.43 -44.96
N MET A 4 35.76 -3.37 -45.49
CA MET A 4 34.75 -4.21 -44.86
C MET A 4 35.43 -5.20 -43.90
N GLU A 5 34.72 -5.61 -42.86
CA GLU A 5 34.75 -6.95 -42.26
C GLU A 5 33.98 -6.87 -40.91
N LYS A 6 33.17 -7.78 -40.46
CA LYS A 6 32.52 -9.04 -40.85
C LYS A 6 31.37 -9.28 -39.86
N ARG A 7 30.21 -9.59 -40.37
CA ARG A 7 29.08 -10.15 -39.58
C ARG A 7 29.45 -11.56 -39.11
N LYS A 8 29.12 -11.88 -37.87
CA LYS A 8 29.00 -13.27 -37.38
C LYS A 8 27.53 -13.56 -37.07
N ASP A 9 26.94 -14.38 -37.89
CA ASP A 9 25.65 -15.04 -37.70
C ASP A 9 25.78 -16.09 -36.58
N VAL A 10 24.85 -16.08 -35.62
CA VAL A 10 24.66 -17.19 -34.70
C VAL A 10 23.32 -17.84 -35.02
N ARG A 11 23.44 -19.08 -35.50
CA ARG A 11 22.33 -19.99 -35.86
C ARG A 11 21.54 -20.41 -34.66
N TRP A 12 20.21 -20.30 -34.78
CA TRP A 12 19.23 -20.95 -33.92
C TRP A 12 18.99 -22.37 -34.40
N SER A 13 19.23 -23.36 -33.56
CA SER A 13 18.83 -24.75 -33.80
C SER A 13 17.48 -25.00 -33.13
N LYS A 14 16.50 -25.38 -33.93
CA LYS A 14 15.20 -25.91 -33.58
C LYS A 14 15.36 -27.30 -32.96
N VAL A 15 14.71 -27.59 -31.84
CA VAL A 15 14.44 -28.95 -31.38
C VAL A 15 12.94 -29.13 -31.19
N PHE A 16 12.49 -30.25 -31.68
CA PHE A 16 11.14 -30.67 -32.00
C PHE A 16 10.28 -31.04 -30.79
N LEU A 17 9.01 -30.81 -30.98
CA LEU A 17 7.80 -31.28 -30.31
C LEU A 17 7.72 -32.83 -30.28
N ALA A 18 7.33 -33.40 -29.14
CA ALA A 18 6.68 -34.71 -29.10
C ALA A 18 5.59 -34.71 -28.01
N ALA A 19 4.36 -34.77 -28.49
CA ALA A 19 3.17 -35.03 -27.70
C ALA A 19 3.00 -36.55 -27.52
N VAL A 20 2.58 -36.96 -26.33
CA VAL A 20 1.92 -38.30 -26.17
C VAL A 20 0.75 -38.11 -25.21
N THR A 21 -0.41 -38.41 -25.74
CA THR A 21 -1.74 -38.55 -25.16
C THR A 21 -1.96 -39.94 -24.57
N THR A 22 -3.02 -40.06 -23.74
CA THR A 22 -3.82 -41.23 -23.29
C THR A 22 -3.56 -41.66 -21.85
N ALA A 23 -4.50 -42.04 -21.03
CA ALA A 23 -5.95 -42.21 -21.06
C ALA A 23 -6.51 -42.35 -19.63
N VAL A 24 -7.77 -42.07 -19.48
CA VAL A 24 -8.66 -42.26 -18.32
C VAL A 24 -8.79 -43.73 -17.93
N LEU A 25 -8.88 -44.03 -16.61
CA LEU A 25 -9.78 -45.10 -16.14
C LEU A 25 -10.13 -44.93 -14.65
N VAL A 26 -11.40 -44.78 -14.39
CA VAL A 26 -12.11 -44.89 -13.11
C VAL A 26 -12.24 -46.34 -12.73
N ILE A 27 -12.06 -46.71 -11.45
CA ILE A 27 -12.86 -47.77 -10.80
C ILE A 27 -12.83 -47.59 -9.28
N ALA A 28 -14.00 -47.59 -8.69
CA ALA A 28 -14.28 -47.66 -7.26
C ALA A 28 -14.11 -49.09 -6.73
N GLY A 29 -13.80 -49.22 -5.41
CA GLY A 29 -13.87 -50.52 -4.76
C GLY A 29 -13.44 -50.46 -3.30
N CYS A 30 -14.39 -50.51 -2.39
CA CYS A 30 -14.21 -50.79 -0.95
C CYS A 30 -13.70 -52.19 -0.70
N SER A 31 -12.77 -52.39 0.27
CA SER A 31 -12.98 -53.37 1.34
C SER A 31 -11.80 -53.40 2.33
N SER A 32 -12.14 -53.57 3.57
CA SER A 32 -11.35 -53.82 4.76
C SER A 32 -10.45 -55.04 4.66
N HIS A 33 -9.22 -55.01 5.21
CA HIS A 33 -8.71 -56.06 6.13
C HIS A 33 -7.44 -55.63 6.87
N SER A 34 -7.37 -56.05 8.09
CA SER A 34 -6.32 -55.95 9.11
C SER A 34 -5.05 -56.71 8.77
N GLY A 35 -3.87 -56.23 9.23
CA GLY A 35 -2.67 -57.09 9.32
C GLY A 35 -1.34 -56.35 9.43
N THR A 36 -0.92 -56.16 10.67
CA THR A 36 0.46 -56.25 11.26
C THR A 36 1.73 -55.85 10.49
N ASN A 37 2.42 -54.87 11.09
CA ASN A 37 3.89 -54.69 11.30
C ASN A 37 4.89 -54.87 10.16
N LYS A 38 5.63 -53.78 9.86
CA LYS A 38 7.08 -53.67 10.19
C LYS A 38 7.68 -52.32 9.72
N ASP A 39 8.35 -51.71 10.66
CA ASP A 39 9.49 -50.78 10.62
C ASP A 39 9.87 -50.06 9.34
N SER A 40 9.78 -48.71 9.39
CA SER A 40 10.80 -47.85 8.83
C SER A 40 10.90 -46.55 9.63
N SER A 41 12.10 -46.26 10.04
CA SER A 41 12.62 -45.19 10.87
C SER A 41 12.13 -43.78 10.49
N SER A 42 11.40 -43.16 11.42
CA SER A 42 11.23 -41.70 11.46
C SER A 42 12.28 -41.11 12.40
N THR A 43 13.17 -40.30 11.87
CA THR A 43 14.10 -39.51 12.66
C THR A 43 13.30 -38.44 13.42
N ALA A 44 13.09 -38.68 14.70
CA ALA A 44 12.54 -37.69 15.60
C ALA A 44 13.60 -36.63 15.90
N TYR A 45 13.36 -35.39 15.55
CA TYR A 45 14.10 -34.26 16.08
C TYR A 45 13.69 -34.06 17.53
N GLY A 46 14.63 -34.37 18.41
CA GLY A 46 14.47 -34.19 19.85
C GLY A 46 14.40 -32.72 20.23
N THR A 47 13.24 -32.28 20.70
CA THR A 47 13.06 -31.03 21.42
C THR A 47 13.67 -31.16 22.81
N THR A 48 14.86 -30.64 23.02
CA THR A 48 15.33 -30.28 24.36
C THR A 48 14.65 -28.95 24.75
N ALA A 49 13.59 -29.07 25.53
CA ALA A 49 12.96 -27.93 26.19
C ALA A 49 13.91 -27.41 27.28
N ASN A 50 14.63 -26.33 26.99
CA ASN A 50 15.18 -25.49 28.05
C ASN A 50 14.02 -24.66 28.61
N ALA A 51 13.60 -24.98 29.82
CA ALA A 51 12.65 -24.24 30.61
C ALA A 51 13.23 -22.83 30.89
N VAL A 52 12.75 -21.84 30.14
CA VAL A 52 12.89 -20.43 30.51
C VAL A 52 11.89 -20.21 31.65
N THR A 53 12.40 -19.94 32.83
CA THR A 53 11.62 -19.54 34.00
C THR A 53 10.85 -18.26 33.65
N GLN A 54 9.53 -18.42 33.51
CA GLN A 54 8.60 -17.28 33.40
C GLN A 54 8.65 -16.45 34.69
N PRO A 55 8.64 -15.11 34.60
CA PRO A 55 8.31 -14.30 35.75
C PRO A 55 6.84 -14.51 36.08
N ALA A 56 6.57 -15.03 37.25
CA ALA A 56 5.24 -15.29 37.77
C ALA A 56 4.47 -14.00 38.05
N ASN A 57 3.16 -14.10 37.84
CA ASN A 57 2.03 -13.22 38.15
C ASN A 57 1.51 -12.36 37.03
N ASN A 58 0.69 -12.98 36.18
CA ASN A 58 -0.36 -12.31 35.45
C ASN A 58 -1.72 -12.89 35.89
N THR A 59 -2.31 -12.33 36.94
CA THR A 59 -3.71 -12.52 37.31
C THR A 59 -4.55 -11.44 36.57
N GLY A 60 -4.63 -11.56 35.26
CA GLY A 60 -5.47 -10.75 34.39
C GLY A 60 -5.82 -11.58 33.17
N ASP A 61 -7.03 -12.03 33.13
CA ASP A 61 -7.86 -12.51 32.03
C ASP A 61 -7.11 -13.00 30.76
N ASP A 62 -6.43 -14.15 30.85
CA ASP A 62 -5.67 -14.76 29.76
C ASP A 62 -6.55 -15.32 28.62
N ASN A 63 -7.89 -15.12 28.69
CA ASN A 63 -8.85 -15.65 27.71
C ASN A 63 -9.43 -14.60 26.75
N LYS A 64 -9.02 -13.33 26.84
CA LYS A 64 -9.53 -12.29 25.96
C LYS A 64 -8.93 -12.38 24.56
N SER A 65 -9.71 -12.82 23.60
CA SER A 65 -9.28 -12.93 22.21
C SER A 65 -10.30 -12.42 21.22
N ILE A 66 -9.83 -11.98 20.05
CA ILE A 66 -10.65 -11.68 18.89
C ILE A 66 -10.14 -12.45 17.67
N THR A 67 -11.07 -12.73 16.76
CA THR A 67 -10.76 -13.28 15.43
C THR A 67 -10.99 -12.21 14.37
N VAL A 68 -9.98 -11.94 13.57
CA VAL A 68 -9.99 -10.95 12.49
C VAL A 68 -9.94 -11.68 11.15
N ALA A 69 -10.90 -11.40 10.25
CA ALA A 69 -10.80 -11.90 8.89
C ALA A 69 -9.83 -11.04 8.07
N ILE A 70 -8.92 -11.71 7.38
CA ILE A 70 -7.97 -11.09 6.45
C ILE A 70 -8.13 -11.72 5.06
N ALA A 71 -7.96 -10.90 4.00
CA ALA A 71 -8.18 -11.36 2.63
C ALA A 71 -7.04 -12.21 2.08
N ALA A 72 -5.82 -12.01 2.57
CA ALA A 72 -4.61 -12.69 2.10
C ALA A 72 -3.78 -13.22 3.26
N ASP A 73 -2.95 -14.20 2.97
CA ASP A 73 -2.01 -14.76 3.93
C ASP A 73 -1.09 -13.67 4.52
N PRO A 74 -0.93 -13.58 5.85
CA PRO A 74 -0.10 -12.57 6.47
C PRO A 74 1.41 -12.81 6.27
N GLY A 75 1.83 -14.01 5.84
CA GLY A 75 3.22 -14.34 5.53
C GLY A 75 4.16 -14.18 6.71
N ILE A 76 3.81 -14.77 7.86
CA ILE A 76 4.60 -14.65 9.11
C ILE A 76 6.04 -15.17 8.94
N ASP A 77 6.21 -16.23 8.16
CA ASP A 77 7.51 -16.85 7.83
C ASP A 77 8.36 -16.01 6.87
N GLN A 78 7.77 -14.98 6.28
CA GLN A 78 8.42 -14.02 5.36
C GLN A 78 8.43 -12.60 5.92
N LEU A 79 7.99 -12.39 7.16
CA LEU A 79 7.81 -11.09 7.79
C LEU A 79 9.15 -10.48 8.24
N ASP A 80 10.07 -10.38 7.30
CA ASP A 80 11.40 -9.78 7.48
C ASP A 80 11.31 -8.25 7.42
N ALA A 81 11.66 -7.57 8.51
CA ALA A 81 11.65 -6.10 8.55
C ALA A 81 12.67 -5.46 7.58
N GLY A 82 13.64 -6.22 7.06
CA GLY A 82 14.58 -5.80 6.01
C GLY A 82 14.02 -5.94 4.58
N ALA A 83 12.81 -6.45 4.39
CA ALA A 83 12.22 -6.70 3.08
C ALA A 83 10.72 -6.35 3.06
N TYR A 84 10.18 -6.07 1.86
CA TYR A 84 8.73 -5.81 1.69
C TYR A 84 7.97 -7.12 1.41
N LYS A 85 8.09 -8.07 2.33
CA LYS A 85 7.41 -9.35 2.27
C LYS A 85 6.48 -9.52 3.47
N GLY A 86 5.42 -10.30 3.30
CA GLY A 86 4.39 -10.44 4.30
C GLY A 86 3.48 -9.21 4.44
N SER A 87 2.55 -9.27 5.36
CA SER A 87 1.55 -8.22 5.58
C SER A 87 2.13 -7.01 6.32
N MET A 88 2.08 -5.82 5.71
CA MET A 88 2.51 -4.57 6.34
C MET A 88 1.68 -4.23 7.60
N ASN A 89 0.41 -4.64 7.65
CA ASN A 89 -0.43 -4.50 8.85
C ASN A 89 0.12 -5.31 10.03
N VAL A 90 0.64 -6.51 9.75
CA VAL A 90 1.25 -7.37 10.79
C VAL A 90 2.66 -6.89 11.15
N HIS A 91 3.42 -6.33 10.20
CA HIS A 91 4.67 -5.63 10.51
C HIS A 91 4.44 -4.56 11.59
N ALA A 92 3.41 -3.73 11.45
CA ALA A 92 3.09 -2.68 12.41
C ALA A 92 2.67 -3.20 13.81
N MET A 93 2.28 -4.46 13.93
CA MET A 93 1.96 -5.10 15.22
C MET A 93 3.19 -5.68 15.93
N ILE A 94 4.14 -6.21 15.16
CA ILE A 94 5.33 -6.94 15.66
C ILE A 94 6.54 -6.04 15.81
N TYR A 95 6.68 -5.03 14.93
CA TYR A 95 7.86 -4.18 14.87
C TYR A 95 7.52 -2.71 15.10
N ASP A 96 8.29 -2.03 15.93
CA ASP A 96 8.24 -0.58 16.06
C ASP A 96 9.27 0.09 15.14
N GLY A 97 9.00 1.37 14.81
CA GLY A 97 9.94 2.28 14.20
C GLY A 97 10.69 3.11 15.23
N LEU A 98 11.63 3.94 14.79
CA LEU A 98 12.27 4.93 15.64
C LEU A 98 11.27 6.01 16.10
N VAL A 99 10.33 6.35 15.22
CA VAL A 99 9.29 7.35 15.44
C VAL A 99 7.95 6.79 14.96
N GLU A 100 6.84 7.38 15.39
CA GLU A 100 5.49 7.02 14.97
C GLU A 100 4.71 8.22 14.44
N TYR A 101 3.63 7.97 13.72
CA TYR A 101 2.76 8.99 13.12
C TYR A 101 1.57 9.26 14.03
N GLY A 102 1.37 10.52 14.39
CA GLY A 102 0.27 10.97 15.23
C GLY A 102 -1.00 11.33 14.45
N GLU A 103 -2.07 11.60 15.18
CA GLU A 103 -3.42 11.86 14.63
C GLU A 103 -3.47 13.06 13.67
N LYS A 104 -2.64 14.06 13.91
CA LYS A 104 -2.59 15.31 13.11
C LYS A 104 -1.41 15.34 12.13
N GLY A 105 -0.77 14.20 11.90
CA GLY A 105 0.40 14.11 11.05
C GLY A 105 1.71 14.53 11.71
N GLU A 106 1.68 14.77 13.02
CA GLU A 106 2.90 15.03 13.79
C GLU A 106 3.73 13.74 13.92
N ILE A 107 5.04 13.91 14.01
CA ILE A 107 5.96 12.81 14.27
C ILE A 107 6.17 12.69 15.79
N LEU A 108 5.83 11.54 16.33
CA LEU A 108 5.88 11.24 17.75
C LEU A 108 7.07 10.32 18.08
N PRO A 109 7.63 10.42 19.31
CA PRO A 109 8.64 9.49 19.79
C PRO A 109 8.11 8.06 19.91
N ALA A 110 8.88 7.09 19.34
CA ALA A 110 8.63 5.66 19.53
C ALA A 110 9.86 5.00 20.16
N LEU A 111 10.66 4.19 19.46
CA LEU A 111 11.90 3.62 20.01
C LEU A 111 12.98 4.69 20.28
N ALA A 112 12.97 5.79 19.53
CA ALA A 112 13.70 6.99 19.89
C ALA A 112 12.85 7.86 20.82
N GLU A 113 13.35 8.24 21.99
CA GLU A 113 12.66 9.18 22.90
C GLU A 113 12.81 10.64 22.47
N SER A 114 13.86 10.94 21.69
CA SER A 114 14.14 12.24 21.10
C SER A 114 15.09 12.14 19.92
N TRP A 115 15.19 13.22 19.15
CA TRP A 115 16.15 13.35 18.06
C TRP A 115 16.54 14.79 17.82
N GLU A 116 17.69 14.98 17.21
CA GLU A 116 18.24 16.26 16.78
C GLU A 116 18.47 16.26 15.27
N ILE A 117 18.28 17.41 14.64
CA ILE A 117 18.52 17.60 13.20
C ILE A 117 19.50 18.76 13.07
N SER A 118 20.58 18.58 12.29
CA SER A 118 21.54 19.66 12.02
C SER A 118 20.88 20.81 11.26
N GLU A 119 21.42 22.02 11.38
CA GLU A 119 20.88 23.23 10.72
C GLU A 119 20.77 23.07 9.19
N ASP A 120 21.70 22.34 8.57
CA ASP A 120 21.68 22.05 7.13
C ASP A 120 20.74 20.89 6.73
N GLY A 121 20.03 20.29 7.70
CA GLY A 121 19.05 19.22 7.48
C GLY A 121 19.63 17.88 7.03
N LYS A 122 20.96 17.67 7.17
CA LYS A 122 21.63 16.47 6.67
C LYS A 122 21.98 15.44 7.73
N VAL A 123 22.05 15.81 8.99
CA VAL A 123 22.42 14.90 10.08
C VAL A 123 21.26 14.76 11.04
N TYR A 124 20.87 13.51 11.27
CA TYR A 124 19.86 13.13 12.27
C TYR A 124 20.54 12.32 13.36
N THR A 125 20.39 12.73 14.62
CA THR A 125 20.88 11.99 15.78
C THR A 125 19.67 11.58 16.62
N PHE A 126 19.47 10.27 16.79
CA PHE A 126 18.38 9.73 17.58
C PHE A 126 18.89 9.20 18.91
N HIS A 127 18.18 9.49 19.99
CA HIS A 127 18.42 8.98 21.33
C HIS A 127 17.39 7.91 21.64
N LEU A 128 17.85 6.67 21.84
CA LEU A 128 16.99 5.50 22.03
C LEU A 128 16.49 5.40 23.47
N ARG A 129 15.28 4.87 23.63
CA ARG A 129 14.73 4.54 24.96
C ARG A 129 15.57 3.49 25.66
N LYS A 130 15.87 3.74 26.92
CA LYS A 130 16.59 2.77 27.77
C LYS A 130 15.68 1.63 28.20
N GLY A 131 16.20 0.40 28.18
CA GLY A 131 15.54 -0.78 28.74
C GLY A 131 14.46 -1.40 27.84
N VAL A 132 14.35 -0.98 26.59
CA VAL A 132 13.49 -1.64 25.59
C VAL A 132 14.09 -3.01 25.25
N LYS A 133 13.22 -4.02 25.14
CA LYS A 133 13.59 -5.39 24.77
C LYS A 133 12.82 -5.85 23.55
N PHE A 134 13.47 -6.70 22.78
CA PHE A 134 12.81 -7.49 21.74
C PHE A 134 11.95 -8.61 22.37
N SER A 135 11.07 -9.20 21.57
CA SER A 135 10.17 -10.27 22.01
C SER A 135 10.87 -11.56 22.43
N ASP A 136 12.16 -11.71 22.13
CA ASP A 136 13.03 -12.79 22.63
C ASP A 136 13.75 -12.46 23.94
N GLY A 137 13.52 -11.26 24.49
CA GLY A 137 14.12 -10.77 25.73
C GLY A 137 15.50 -10.12 25.57
N THR A 138 16.08 -10.07 24.38
CA THR A 138 17.33 -9.35 24.09
C THR A 138 17.11 -7.84 24.12
N ASP A 139 18.16 -7.06 24.47
CA ASP A 139 18.06 -5.62 24.63
C ASP A 139 18.12 -4.90 23.26
N LEU A 140 17.26 -3.88 23.09
CA LEU A 140 17.40 -2.93 22.00
C LEU A 140 18.57 -1.99 22.28
N ASN A 141 19.43 -1.79 21.30
CA ASN A 141 20.53 -0.81 21.33
C ASN A 141 20.80 -0.23 19.94
N ALA A 142 21.70 0.74 19.85
CA ALA A 142 22.07 1.39 18.61
C ALA A 142 22.67 0.43 17.56
N ALA A 143 23.35 -0.64 18.00
CA ALA A 143 23.87 -1.66 17.10
C ALA A 143 22.74 -2.46 16.43
N ALA A 144 21.65 -2.80 17.15
CA ALA A 144 20.47 -3.46 16.58
C ALA A 144 19.71 -2.54 15.60
N VAL A 145 19.63 -1.24 15.88
CA VAL A 145 19.07 -0.27 14.93
C VAL A 145 19.93 -0.21 13.67
N LYS A 146 21.25 -0.09 13.82
CA LYS A 146 22.19 -0.09 12.70
C LYS A 146 22.05 -1.36 11.85
N PHE A 147 22.01 -2.53 12.48
CA PHE A 147 21.80 -3.81 11.82
C PHE A 147 20.50 -3.80 10.97
N SER A 148 19.40 -3.29 11.51
CA SER A 148 18.10 -3.23 10.81
C SER A 148 18.17 -2.37 9.56
N PHE A 149 18.80 -1.19 9.64
CA PHE A 149 18.99 -0.31 8.49
C PHE A 149 19.96 -0.91 7.45
N GLU A 150 21.07 -1.49 7.88
CA GLU A 150 22.03 -2.13 6.98
C GLU A 150 21.39 -3.31 6.23
N ARG A 151 20.55 -4.11 6.92
CA ARG A 151 19.79 -5.18 6.30
C ARG A 151 18.82 -4.65 5.24
N TRP A 152 18.08 -3.61 5.58
CA TRP A 152 17.10 -3.01 4.67
C TRP A 152 17.75 -2.37 3.44
N ILE A 153 18.82 -1.59 3.60
CA ILE A 153 19.50 -0.89 2.50
C ILE A 153 20.12 -1.87 1.49
N LYS A 154 20.50 -3.05 1.91
CA LYS A 154 21.15 -4.05 1.04
C LYS A 154 20.21 -4.72 0.04
N ASP A 155 18.91 -4.76 0.30
CA ASP A 155 17.96 -5.33 -0.65
C ASP A 155 17.76 -4.33 -1.82
N PRO A 156 18.11 -4.71 -3.07
CA PRO A 156 17.91 -3.84 -4.24
C PRO A 156 16.45 -3.43 -4.45
N ALA A 157 15.48 -4.20 -3.95
CA ALA A 157 14.06 -3.85 -3.99
C ALA A 157 13.74 -2.61 -3.13
N ASN A 158 14.62 -2.25 -2.18
CA ASN A 158 14.50 -1.11 -1.29
C ASN A 158 15.20 0.16 -1.82
N SER A 159 15.28 0.33 -3.13
CA SER A 159 15.91 1.50 -3.77
C SER A 159 15.11 2.79 -3.58
N LEU A 160 14.65 3.08 -2.36
CA LEU A 160 13.98 4.31 -2.00
C LEU A 160 14.97 5.47 -1.86
N ASN A 161 14.47 6.70 -1.95
CA ASN A 161 15.30 7.91 -1.85
C ASN A 161 16.14 7.96 -0.57
N ILE A 162 15.61 7.48 0.56
CA ILE A 162 16.32 7.37 1.83
C ILE A 162 17.58 6.48 1.72
N ALA A 163 17.48 5.32 1.05
CA ALA A 163 18.61 4.42 0.89
C ALA A 163 19.71 5.04 0.02
N THR A 164 19.33 5.76 -1.05
CA THR A 164 20.28 6.39 -1.98
C THR A 164 20.84 7.71 -1.45
N ALA A 165 20.13 8.41 -0.57
CA ALA A 165 20.55 9.67 0.01
C ALA A 165 21.42 9.49 1.26
N MET A 166 21.34 8.33 1.95
CA MET A 166 22.11 8.07 3.16
C MET A 166 23.60 7.89 2.85
N GLN A 167 24.44 8.70 3.48
CA GLN A 167 25.89 8.67 3.33
C GLN A 167 26.57 7.83 4.41
N SER A 168 26.10 7.93 5.66
CA SER A 168 26.64 7.14 6.77
C SER A 168 25.58 6.83 7.83
N LEU A 169 25.81 5.73 8.54
CA LEU A 169 24.99 5.23 9.63
C LEU A 169 25.91 4.76 10.75
N GLU A 170 25.86 5.40 11.91
CA GLU A 170 26.83 5.23 12.99
C GLU A 170 26.13 5.01 14.32
N ALA A 171 26.42 3.90 15.00
CA ALA A 171 26.13 3.73 16.43
C ALA A 171 27.20 4.50 17.21
N VAL A 172 26.85 5.67 17.74
CA VAL A 172 27.77 6.57 18.46
C VAL A 172 28.09 6.00 19.85
N ASP A 173 27.06 5.47 20.50
CA ASP A 173 27.12 4.72 21.74
C ASP A 173 25.95 3.71 21.79
N ASP A 174 25.73 3.04 22.93
CA ASP A 174 24.69 2.01 23.06
C ASP A 174 23.26 2.53 22.80
N LEU A 175 23.01 3.81 23.04
CA LEU A 175 21.66 4.41 22.93
C LEU A 175 21.59 5.59 21.93
N THR A 176 22.67 5.85 21.18
CA THR A 176 22.71 6.96 20.23
C THR A 176 23.07 6.47 18.84
N ILE A 177 22.18 6.72 17.87
CA ILE A 177 22.39 6.44 16.45
C ILE A 177 22.42 7.73 15.65
N ARG A 178 23.42 7.90 14.78
CA ARG A 178 23.58 9.04 13.89
C ARG A 178 23.46 8.61 12.44
N MET A 179 22.67 9.37 11.66
CA MET A 179 22.45 9.16 10.24
C MET A 179 22.80 10.43 9.48
N THR A 180 23.68 10.33 8.47
CA THR A 180 24.11 11.46 7.66
C THR A 180 23.66 11.26 6.21
N PHE A 181 23.10 12.30 5.59
CA PHE A 181 22.62 12.32 4.22
C PHE A 181 23.49 13.21 3.35
N ASN A 182 23.59 12.90 2.06
CA ASN A 182 24.35 13.71 1.09
C ASN A 182 23.68 15.06 0.78
N LYS A 183 22.38 15.18 1.03
CA LYS A 183 21.56 16.40 0.89
C LYS A 183 20.50 16.44 1.99
N ALA A 184 19.93 17.62 2.25
CA ALA A 184 18.77 17.74 3.13
C ALA A 184 17.61 16.86 2.58
N TYR A 185 16.98 16.09 3.48
CA TYR A 185 15.91 15.18 3.13
C TYR A 185 14.82 15.21 4.20
N TYR A 186 13.92 16.19 4.12
CA TYR A 186 12.90 16.40 5.13
C TYR A 186 11.92 15.24 5.33
N PRO A 187 11.58 14.44 4.29
CA PRO A 187 10.61 13.37 4.44
C PRO A 187 11.06 12.23 5.36
N PHE A 188 12.32 12.22 5.75
CA PHE A 188 12.94 11.12 6.48
C PHE A 188 12.17 10.67 7.72
N LEU A 189 11.80 11.61 8.60
CA LEU A 189 11.04 11.27 9.81
C LEU A 189 9.64 10.73 9.49
N THR A 190 8.98 11.32 8.49
CA THR A 190 7.67 10.84 8.04
C THR A 190 7.78 9.43 7.47
N GLU A 191 8.79 9.15 6.64
CA GLU A 191 9.03 7.80 6.12
C GLU A 191 9.33 6.80 7.24
N LEU A 192 10.10 7.17 8.26
CA LEU A 192 10.39 6.30 9.41
C LEU A 192 9.18 5.99 10.29
N SER A 193 8.13 6.81 10.23
CA SER A 193 6.94 6.61 11.05
C SER A 193 5.99 5.51 10.53
N PHE A 194 6.16 5.06 9.29
CA PHE A 194 5.34 4.02 8.68
C PHE A 194 5.88 2.60 8.89
N ALA A 195 5.11 1.60 8.48
CA ALA A 195 5.53 0.21 8.50
C ALA A 195 6.78 -0.05 7.64
N ARG A 196 7.05 0.83 6.71
CA ARG A 196 8.27 0.89 5.89
C ARG A 196 8.68 2.37 5.72
N PRO A 197 9.95 2.74 5.41
CA PRO A 197 10.94 1.82 4.88
C PRO A 197 11.57 0.90 5.92
N VAL A 198 11.75 1.32 7.18
CA VAL A 198 12.53 0.54 8.14
C VAL A 198 11.77 0.33 9.45
N ARG A 199 11.64 -0.92 9.84
CA ARG A 199 11.24 -1.35 11.18
C ARG A 199 12.43 -2.02 11.86
N ILE A 200 12.46 -1.95 13.18
CA ILE A 200 13.61 -2.46 13.94
C ILE A 200 13.40 -3.94 14.29
N ILE A 201 14.29 -4.77 13.77
CA ILE A 201 14.30 -6.22 13.93
C ILE A 201 15.46 -6.66 14.82
N SER A 202 15.27 -7.69 15.64
CA SER A 202 16.35 -8.26 16.46
C SER A 202 17.46 -8.85 15.58
N PRO A 203 18.74 -8.63 15.91
CA PRO A 203 19.83 -9.34 15.27
C PRO A 203 19.73 -10.87 15.35
N SER A 204 19.00 -11.42 16.33
CA SER A 204 18.75 -12.86 16.46
C SER A 204 17.64 -13.39 15.54
N ALA A 205 16.97 -12.53 14.79
CA ALA A 205 15.95 -12.92 13.83
C ALA A 205 16.52 -13.52 12.54
N VAL A 206 17.84 -13.57 12.39
CA VAL A 206 18.54 -14.07 11.19
C VAL A 206 19.65 -15.05 11.55
N GLU A 207 20.05 -15.88 10.61
CA GLU A 207 21.20 -16.79 10.73
C GLU A 207 22.23 -16.53 9.63
N PRO A 208 23.51 -16.27 9.95
CA PRO A 208 24.07 -16.11 11.33
C PRO A 208 23.52 -14.87 12.02
N ALA A 209 23.32 -14.94 13.34
CA ALA A 209 22.80 -13.83 14.13
C ALA A 209 23.67 -12.57 13.99
N GLY A 210 23.04 -11.44 13.76
CA GLY A 210 23.71 -10.14 13.57
C GLY A 210 24.36 -9.93 12.20
N ASP A 211 24.27 -10.89 11.27
CA ASP A 211 24.70 -10.67 9.88
C ASP A 211 23.55 -10.02 9.09
N PRO A 212 23.72 -8.78 8.60
CA PRO A 212 22.69 -8.14 7.77
C PRO A 212 22.35 -8.91 6.49
N ASN A 213 23.21 -9.84 6.03
CA ASN A 213 22.94 -10.73 4.91
C ASN A 213 22.40 -12.12 5.36
N GLY A 214 22.27 -12.35 6.66
CA GLY A 214 21.79 -13.61 7.21
C GLY A 214 20.39 -13.97 6.73
N THR A 215 20.10 -15.27 6.69
CA THR A 215 18.77 -15.76 6.32
C THR A 215 17.78 -15.43 7.43
N PHE A 216 16.64 -14.85 7.08
CA PHE A 216 15.54 -14.61 8.03
C PHE A 216 14.99 -15.93 8.54
N VAL A 217 14.84 -16.06 9.86
CA VAL A 217 14.35 -17.29 10.51
C VAL A 217 13.12 -17.07 11.36
N LYS A 218 12.94 -15.87 11.94
CA LYS A 218 11.78 -15.58 12.80
C LYS A 218 11.51 -14.09 12.95
N ALA A 219 10.23 -13.73 13.01
CA ALA A 219 9.80 -12.37 13.33
C ALA A 219 10.04 -12.07 14.82
N ILE A 220 11.06 -11.26 15.13
CA ILE A 220 11.43 -10.85 16.49
C ILE A 220 11.56 -9.31 16.48
N GLY A 221 10.56 -8.65 17.04
CA GLY A 221 10.47 -7.18 17.10
C GLY A 221 10.27 -6.68 18.52
N THR A 222 10.09 -5.38 18.66
CA THR A 222 9.82 -4.69 19.93
C THR A 222 8.34 -4.39 20.13
N GLY A 223 7.49 -4.66 19.10
CA GLY A 223 6.07 -4.32 19.10
C GLY A 223 5.26 -5.05 20.17
N ALA A 224 4.03 -4.63 20.33
CA ALA A 224 3.13 -5.13 21.37
C ALA A 224 2.71 -6.61 21.20
N TRP A 225 2.85 -7.12 19.99
CA TRP A 225 2.42 -8.47 19.61
C TRP A 225 3.61 -9.28 19.09
N MET A 226 3.52 -10.60 19.26
CA MET A 226 4.46 -11.58 18.72
C MET A 226 3.70 -12.76 18.14
N ALA A 227 4.23 -13.40 17.09
CA ALA A 227 3.63 -14.58 16.51
C ALA A 227 3.80 -15.80 17.41
N GLU A 228 2.69 -16.45 17.78
CA GLU A 228 2.66 -17.71 18.53
C GLU A 228 2.63 -18.91 17.59
N SER A 229 1.74 -18.88 16.60
CA SER A 229 1.60 -19.94 15.61
C SER A 229 1.19 -19.37 14.26
N TYR A 230 1.52 -20.11 13.22
CA TYR A 230 1.19 -19.74 11.83
C TYR A 230 0.95 -21.00 11.00
N LYS A 231 -0.09 -20.94 10.20
CA LYS A 231 -0.42 -21.95 9.23
C LYS A 231 -0.78 -21.27 7.90
N THR A 232 0.08 -21.44 6.92
CA THR A 232 0.00 -20.80 5.61
C THR A 232 -1.39 -20.91 5.01
N ASP A 233 -1.92 -19.80 4.46
CA ASP A 233 -3.24 -19.67 3.85
C ASP A 233 -4.43 -20.03 4.76
N GLN A 234 -4.23 -20.12 6.07
CA GLN A 234 -5.29 -20.45 7.01
C GLN A 234 -5.39 -19.45 8.15
N GLU A 235 -4.37 -19.40 9.02
CA GLU A 235 -4.41 -18.51 10.17
C GLU A 235 -3.02 -18.18 10.71
N ALA A 236 -2.94 -17.03 11.38
CA ALA A 236 -1.84 -16.68 12.26
C ALA A 236 -2.39 -16.29 13.63
N VAL A 237 -1.71 -16.71 14.69
CA VAL A 237 -2.06 -16.35 16.05
C VAL A 237 -0.99 -15.43 16.61
N LEU A 238 -1.41 -14.22 16.99
CA LEU A 238 -0.57 -13.25 17.66
C LEU A 238 -0.93 -13.20 19.14
N VAL A 239 0.09 -13.18 20.00
CA VAL A 239 -0.05 -13.05 21.45
C VAL A 239 0.69 -11.82 21.95
N ARG A 240 0.36 -11.35 23.16
CA ARG A 240 1.06 -10.23 23.80
C ARG A 240 2.57 -10.49 23.85
N ASN A 241 3.35 -9.49 23.51
CA ASN A 241 4.78 -9.48 23.80
C ASN A 241 4.98 -9.20 25.31
N PRO A 242 5.54 -10.14 26.10
CA PRO A 242 5.71 -9.94 27.54
C PRO A 242 6.72 -8.84 27.88
N TYR A 243 7.59 -8.50 26.93
CA TYR A 243 8.63 -7.46 27.06
C TYR A 243 8.24 -6.12 26.46
N TYR A 244 6.98 -5.95 26.02
CA TYR A 244 6.55 -4.71 25.39
C TYR A 244 6.77 -3.49 26.30
N TRP A 245 7.43 -2.48 25.76
CA TRP A 245 7.86 -1.29 26.48
C TRP A 245 6.74 -0.24 26.69
N GLY A 246 5.68 -0.29 25.88
CA GLY A 246 4.54 0.61 25.95
C GLY A 246 3.38 0.07 26.79
N GLU A 247 2.18 0.62 26.59
CA GLU A 247 0.97 0.15 27.25
C GLU A 247 0.63 -1.28 26.79
N LYS A 248 0.52 -2.20 27.73
CA LYS A 248 0.24 -3.61 27.42
C LYS A 248 -1.15 -3.77 26.82
N PRO A 249 -1.29 -4.57 25.73
CA PRO A 249 -2.59 -4.87 25.16
C PRO A 249 -3.55 -5.50 26.17
N LYS A 250 -4.83 -5.13 26.11
CA LYS A 250 -5.87 -5.74 26.97
C LYS A 250 -6.25 -7.13 26.50
N LEU A 251 -6.29 -7.34 25.17
CA LEU A 251 -6.44 -8.68 24.60
C LEU A 251 -5.20 -9.53 24.86
N SER A 252 -5.40 -10.81 25.15
CA SER A 252 -4.29 -11.78 25.25
C SER A 252 -3.86 -12.29 23.88
N LYS A 253 -4.80 -12.32 22.91
CA LYS A 253 -4.62 -12.99 21.64
C LYS A 253 -5.43 -12.32 20.53
N ILE A 254 -4.84 -12.25 19.32
CA ILE A 254 -5.50 -11.90 18.06
C ILE A 254 -5.29 -13.07 17.10
N ILE A 255 -6.39 -13.60 16.56
CA ILE A 255 -6.38 -14.66 15.55
C ILE A 255 -6.66 -14.01 14.20
N LEU A 256 -5.69 -14.03 13.29
CA LEU A 256 -5.84 -13.58 11.92
C LEU A 256 -6.26 -14.77 11.07
N LYS A 257 -7.52 -14.80 10.64
CA LYS A 257 -8.09 -15.89 9.85
C LYS A 257 -8.15 -15.53 8.38
N VAL A 258 -7.52 -16.31 7.52
CA VAL A 258 -7.50 -16.06 6.08
C VAL A 258 -8.84 -16.44 5.47
N ILE A 259 -9.56 -15.46 4.93
CA ILE A 259 -10.83 -15.63 4.22
C ILE A 259 -10.77 -14.76 2.95
N PRO A 260 -10.29 -15.30 1.81
CA PRO A 260 -10.06 -14.52 0.60
C PRO A 260 -11.33 -13.98 -0.05
N ASP A 261 -12.41 -14.76 -0.02
CA ASP A 261 -13.68 -14.38 -0.64
C ASP A 261 -14.45 -13.35 0.20
N PRO A 262 -14.83 -12.18 -0.38
CA PRO A 262 -15.49 -11.11 0.35
C PRO A 262 -16.86 -11.50 0.93
N GLN A 263 -17.65 -12.29 0.23
CA GLN A 263 -18.97 -12.74 0.71
C GLN A 263 -18.83 -13.73 1.86
N SER A 264 -17.81 -14.58 1.83
CA SER A 264 -17.46 -15.48 2.94
C SER A 264 -17.06 -14.70 4.19
N ARG A 265 -16.38 -13.54 4.06
CA ARG A 265 -16.11 -12.64 5.19
C ARG A 265 -17.40 -12.08 5.79
N VAL A 266 -18.34 -11.66 4.94
CA VAL A 266 -19.66 -11.18 5.38
C VAL A 266 -20.39 -12.27 6.18
N LEU A 267 -20.46 -13.50 5.66
CA LEU A 267 -21.08 -14.63 6.36
C LEU A 267 -20.37 -14.97 7.68
N ALA A 268 -19.04 -14.87 7.73
CA ALA A 268 -18.26 -15.12 8.93
C ALA A 268 -18.53 -14.08 10.04
N LEU A 269 -18.75 -12.82 9.67
CA LEU A 269 -19.20 -11.77 10.59
C LEU A 269 -20.59 -12.06 11.13
N GLN A 270 -21.56 -12.36 10.25
CA GLN A 270 -22.96 -12.62 10.61
C GLN A 270 -23.12 -13.85 11.53
N ASN A 271 -22.35 -14.90 11.33
CA ASN A 271 -22.40 -16.10 12.18
C ASN A 271 -21.48 -16.04 13.41
N GLY A 272 -20.77 -14.91 13.63
CA GLY A 272 -19.90 -14.69 14.77
C GLY A 272 -18.62 -15.51 14.77
N SER A 273 -18.21 -16.12 13.64
CA SER A 273 -16.94 -16.85 13.53
C SER A 273 -15.73 -15.93 13.36
N VAL A 274 -15.96 -14.66 13.05
CA VAL A 274 -14.98 -13.57 13.12
C VAL A 274 -15.61 -12.36 13.81
N ASP A 275 -14.77 -11.55 14.44
CA ASP A 275 -15.19 -10.38 15.21
C ASP A 275 -14.97 -9.08 14.47
N LEU A 276 -14.06 -9.08 13.51
CA LEU A 276 -13.65 -7.88 12.78
C LEU A 276 -13.26 -8.26 11.35
N ALA A 277 -13.72 -7.47 10.40
CA ALA A 277 -13.21 -7.47 9.03
C ALA A 277 -13.36 -6.06 8.44
N GLY A 278 -12.56 -5.72 7.44
CA GLY A 278 -12.69 -4.45 6.72
C GLY A 278 -11.36 -3.78 6.39
N GLY A 279 -11.45 -2.63 5.75
CA GLY A 279 -10.32 -1.84 5.30
C GLY A 279 -9.33 -2.67 4.47
N GLN A 280 -8.06 -2.42 4.65
CA GLN A 280 -6.99 -3.15 3.95
C GLN A 280 -6.77 -4.60 4.46
N LEU A 281 -7.38 -4.97 5.58
CA LEU A 281 -7.33 -6.35 6.06
C LEU A 281 -8.16 -7.27 5.18
N GLY A 282 -9.27 -6.77 4.65
CA GLY A 282 -10.14 -7.52 3.74
C GLY A 282 -11.44 -6.75 3.49
N LYS A 283 -11.56 -6.15 2.32
CA LYS A 283 -12.69 -5.30 1.94
C LYS A 283 -14.04 -6.00 2.14
N ILE A 284 -15.00 -5.26 2.62
CA ILE A 284 -16.41 -5.66 2.71
C ILE A 284 -17.12 -5.08 1.49
N PRO A 285 -17.88 -5.90 0.71
CA PRO A 285 -18.64 -5.40 -0.42
C PRO A 285 -19.70 -4.37 0.02
N VAL A 286 -19.76 -3.25 -0.68
CA VAL A 286 -20.66 -2.13 -0.36
C VAL A 286 -22.13 -2.57 -0.38
N GLU A 287 -22.49 -3.44 -1.30
CA GLU A 287 -23.84 -4.02 -1.42
C GLU A 287 -24.27 -4.89 -0.22
N SER A 288 -23.31 -5.34 0.59
CA SER A 288 -23.59 -6.10 1.82
C SER A 288 -23.87 -5.22 3.04
N LEU A 289 -23.52 -3.93 2.98
CA LEU A 289 -23.65 -3.01 4.13
C LEU A 289 -25.09 -2.88 4.65
N PRO A 290 -26.14 -2.76 3.79
CA PRO A 290 -27.52 -2.65 4.29
C PRO A 290 -27.99 -3.84 5.13
N VAL A 291 -27.42 -5.02 4.89
CA VAL A 291 -27.73 -6.24 5.67
C VAL A 291 -26.94 -6.24 6.97
N LEU A 292 -25.65 -5.90 6.92
CA LEU A 292 -24.78 -5.85 8.09
C LEU A 292 -25.20 -4.74 9.09
N GLN A 293 -25.67 -3.59 8.61
CA GLN A 293 -26.19 -2.50 9.44
C GLN A 293 -27.48 -2.87 10.19
N LYS A 294 -28.25 -3.84 9.70
CA LYS A 294 -29.47 -4.34 10.36
C LYS A 294 -29.18 -5.40 11.43
N ASP A 295 -27.99 -5.97 11.42
CA ASP A 295 -27.60 -6.95 12.42
C ASP A 295 -27.22 -6.25 13.74
N SER A 296 -28.04 -6.47 14.78
CA SER A 296 -27.86 -5.84 16.09
C SER A 296 -26.58 -6.29 16.82
N THR A 297 -25.90 -7.32 16.34
CA THR A 297 -24.64 -7.82 16.92
C THR A 297 -23.41 -7.18 16.30
N LEU A 298 -23.59 -6.44 15.21
CA LEU A 298 -22.53 -5.83 14.42
C LEU A 298 -22.61 -4.30 14.45
N SER A 299 -21.49 -3.65 14.22
CA SER A 299 -21.34 -2.22 14.03
C SER A 299 -20.52 -1.96 12.76
N VAL A 300 -21.06 -1.16 11.86
CA VAL A 300 -20.34 -0.69 10.66
C VAL A 300 -19.67 0.63 10.99
N GLN A 301 -18.37 0.71 10.78
CA GLN A 301 -17.54 1.89 10.99
C GLN A 301 -16.97 2.36 9.66
N GLU A 302 -17.14 3.63 9.37
CA GLU A 302 -16.57 4.28 8.19
C GLU A 302 -15.50 5.28 8.61
N ALA A 303 -14.39 5.31 7.88
CA ALA A 303 -13.35 6.31 8.05
C ALA A 303 -12.89 6.83 6.69
N PRO A 304 -12.58 8.13 6.57
CA PRO A 304 -11.97 8.65 5.37
C PRO A 304 -10.69 7.90 5.04
N GLY A 305 -10.62 7.35 3.84
CA GLY A 305 -9.40 6.74 3.33
C GLY A 305 -8.29 7.78 3.11
N THR A 306 -7.09 7.31 2.90
CA THR A 306 -5.92 8.15 2.62
C THR A 306 -5.55 8.16 1.14
N ASN A 307 -6.14 7.28 0.36
CA ASN A 307 -5.88 7.17 -1.08
C ASN A 307 -6.96 7.86 -1.92
N SER A 308 -6.68 8.02 -3.19
CA SER A 308 -7.62 8.51 -4.19
C SER A 308 -7.53 7.69 -5.46
N HIS A 309 -8.63 7.59 -6.18
CA HIS A 309 -8.67 7.03 -7.52
C HIS A 309 -8.75 8.15 -8.55
N PHE A 310 -7.96 8.02 -9.61
CA PHE A 310 -7.87 9.03 -10.67
C PHE A 310 -7.54 8.38 -12.02
N LEU A 311 -7.84 9.07 -13.12
CA LEU A 311 -7.36 8.71 -14.44
C LEU A 311 -6.01 9.38 -14.70
N ALA A 312 -4.99 8.59 -14.92
CA ALA A 312 -3.71 9.06 -15.42
C ALA A 312 -3.77 9.22 -16.94
N PHE A 313 -3.19 10.30 -17.45
CA PHE A 313 -3.04 10.60 -18.86
C PHE A 313 -1.67 10.14 -19.36
N ASN A 314 -1.63 9.55 -20.56
CA ASN A 314 -0.38 9.24 -21.21
C ASN A 314 0.25 10.52 -21.78
N GLY A 315 1.43 10.88 -21.24
CA GLY A 315 2.18 12.05 -21.71
C GLY A 315 2.69 11.95 -23.15
N ASN A 316 2.70 10.77 -23.75
CA ASN A 316 3.16 10.55 -25.12
C ASN A 316 2.03 10.67 -26.17
N ASN A 317 0.75 10.70 -25.75
CA ASN A 317 -0.36 10.82 -26.68
C ASN A 317 -0.49 12.27 -27.20
N PRO A 318 -0.39 12.51 -28.53
CA PRO A 318 -0.47 13.88 -29.10
C PRO A 318 -1.79 14.59 -28.82
N VAL A 319 -2.89 13.86 -28.74
CA VAL A 319 -4.23 14.41 -28.46
C VAL A 319 -4.29 14.97 -27.03
N LEU A 320 -3.67 14.26 -26.09
CA LEU A 320 -3.63 14.64 -24.68
C LEU A 320 -2.58 15.71 -24.37
N GLN A 321 -1.78 16.16 -25.35
CA GLN A 321 -0.92 17.35 -25.20
C GLN A 321 -1.75 18.65 -25.15
N ASP A 322 -2.93 18.70 -25.78
CA ASP A 322 -3.82 19.87 -25.67
C ASP A 322 -4.52 19.88 -24.30
N VAL A 323 -4.20 20.89 -23.49
CA VAL A 323 -4.81 21.06 -22.17
C VAL A 323 -6.34 21.14 -22.21
N LYS A 324 -6.91 21.68 -23.33
CA LYS A 324 -8.37 21.78 -23.47
C LYS A 324 -9.04 20.43 -23.58
N VAL A 325 -8.37 19.45 -24.20
CA VAL A 325 -8.86 18.06 -24.27
C VAL A 325 -8.84 17.44 -22.87
N ARG A 326 -7.73 17.60 -22.10
CA ARG A 326 -7.65 17.10 -20.73
C ARG A 326 -8.68 17.76 -19.80
N GLN A 327 -8.90 19.07 -19.94
CA GLN A 327 -9.95 19.79 -19.22
C GLN A 327 -11.35 19.31 -19.60
N ALA A 328 -11.60 19.06 -20.89
CA ALA A 328 -12.89 18.52 -21.35
C ALA A 328 -13.17 17.13 -20.74
N ILE A 329 -12.17 16.24 -20.69
CA ILE A 329 -12.28 14.94 -20.02
C ILE A 329 -12.64 15.12 -18.54
N ASN A 330 -11.97 16.03 -17.83
CA ASN A 330 -12.25 16.31 -16.42
C ASN A 330 -13.69 16.82 -16.19
N LEU A 331 -14.17 17.71 -17.05
CA LEU A 331 -15.51 18.31 -16.94
C LEU A 331 -16.63 17.34 -17.33
N ALA A 332 -16.31 16.27 -18.04
CA ALA A 332 -17.27 15.26 -18.45
C ALA A 332 -17.52 14.17 -17.42
N ILE A 333 -16.66 14.02 -16.39
CA ILE A 333 -16.77 12.97 -15.39
C ILE A 333 -17.70 13.40 -14.25
N ASN A 334 -18.82 12.69 -14.08
CA ASN A 334 -19.78 12.90 -13.00
C ASN A 334 -19.36 12.15 -11.72
N LYS A 335 -18.46 12.76 -10.99
CA LYS A 335 -17.96 12.20 -9.71
C LYS A 335 -19.06 11.95 -8.69
N LYS A 336 -20.13 12.77 -8.73
CA LYS A 336 -21.28 12.59 -7.86
C LYS A 336 -22.00 11.27 -8.16
N SER A 337 -22.26 10.94 -9.42
CA SER A 337 -22.85 9.64 -9.79
C SER A 337 -21.95 8.48 -9.40
N ILE A 338 -20.63 8.60 -9.55
CA ILE A 338 -19.69 7.57 -9.08
C ILE A 338 -19.90 7.30 -7.59
N VAL A 339 -19.90 8.33 -6.75
CA VAL A 339 -20.04 8.17 -5.30
C VAL A 339 -21.45 7.71 -4.92
N GLN A 340 -22.50 8.36 -5.45
CA GLN A 340 -23.88 8.09 -4.99
C GLN A 340 -24.47 6.83 -5.60
N ASP A 341 -24.26 6.63 -6.91
CA ASP A 341 -24.97 5.59 -7.65
C ASP A 341 -24.17 4.28 -7.73
N LEU A 342 -22.82 4.37 -7.87
CA LEU A 342 -21.97 3.18 -7.94
C LEU A 342 -21.44 2.75 -6.56
N MET A 343 -21.01 3.73 -5.71
CA MET A 343 -20.42 3.42 -4.40
C MET A 343 -21.44 3.48 -3.25
N GLY A 344 -22.74 3.61 -3.54
CA GLY A 344 -23.80 3.61 -2.52
C GLY A 344 -23.68 4.76 -1.50
N GLY A 345 -23.04 5.86 -1.87
CA GLY A 345 -22.78 7.02 -1.00
C GLY A 345 -21.50 6.89 -0.16
N ILE A 346 -20.74 5.81 -0.30
CA ILE A 346 -19.48 5.59 0.43
C ILE A 346 -18.34 6.31 -0.28
N GLY A 347 -17.55 7.06 0.50
CA GLY A 347 -16.47 7.89 -0.05
C GLY A 347 -16.92 9.28 -0.46
N LYS A 348 -16.05 10.02 -1.12
CA LYS A 348 -16.25 11.44 -1.51
C LYS A 348 -15.82 11.71 -2.93
N GLU A 349 -16.46 12.72 -3.55
CA GLU A 349 -15.98 13.26 -4.83
C GLU A 349 -14.55 13.77 -4.68
N ALA A 350 -13.66 13.35 -5.56
CA ALA A 350 -12.27 13.80 -5.49
C ALA A 350 -12.14 15.26 -5.92
N LYS A 351 -11.50 16.06 -5.07
CA LYS A 351 -11.20 17.50 -5.30
C LYS A 351 -9.71 17.75 -5.53
N GLY A 352 -8.99 16.77 -6.06
CA GLY A 352 -7.57 16.82 -6.31
C GLY A 352 -6.96 15.43 -6.35
N LEU A 353 -5.63 15.37 -6.31
CA LEU A 353 -4.89 14.11 -6.31
C LEU A 353 -4.96 13.38 -4.97
N PHE A 354 -5.01 14.12 -3.87
CA PHE A 354 -5.02 13.57 -2.52
C PHE A 354 -6.20 14.12 -1.71
N PRO A 355 -6.77 13.33 -0.77
CA PRO A 355 -7.75 13.83 0.19
C PRO A 355 -7.10 14.75 1.24
N GLN A 356 -7.92 15.54 1.93
CA GLN A 356 -7.45 16.49 2.96
C GLN A 356 -6.85 15.82 4.21
N THR A 357 -6.94 14.50 4.32
CA THR A 357 -6.23 13.70 5.33
C THR A 357 -4.74 13.60 5.07
N VAL A 358 -4.30 13.93 3.84
CA VAL A 358 -2.88 13.88 3.43
C VAL A 358 -2.19 15.19 3.77
N PRO A 359 -0.97 15.19 4.33
CA PRO A 359 -0.22 16.40 4.64
C PRO A 359 -0.08 17.36 3.45
N TYR A 360 -0.10 18.65 3.74
CA TYR A 360 -0.02 19.76 2.78
C TYR A 360 -1.27 19.95 1.90
N VAL A 361 -2.26 19.06 1.98
CA VAL A 361 -3.56 19.25 1.32
C VAL A 361 -4.46 20.08 2.23
N THR A 362 -4.86 21.24 1.74
CA THR A 362 -5.71 22.20 2.47
C THR A 362 -7.01 22.44 1.70
N GLU A 363 -7.98 23.08 2.33
CA GLU A 363 -9.20 23.49 1.64
C GLU A 363 -8.90 24.45 0.46
N ASP A 364 -7.94 25.35 0.64
CA ASP A 364 -7.58 26.35 -0.36
C ASP A 364 -6.91 25.75 -1.61
N ASN A 365 -6.17 24.62 -1.46
CA ASN A 365 -5.50 23.96 -2.57
C ASN A 365 -6.23 22.70 -3.08
N SER A 366 -7.42 22.38 -2.51
CA SER A 366 -8.30 21.27 -2.88
C SER A 366 -9.40 21.76 -3.81
N THR A 367 -9.03 22.15 -5.02
CA THR A 367 -9.97 22.59 -6.07
C THR A 367 -9.81 21.72 -7.30
N TRP A 368 -10.93 21.22 -7.83
CA TRP A 368 -10.93 20.41 -9.04
C TRP A 368 -12.17 20.70 -9.91
N TYR A 369 -12.18 20.16 -11.12
CA TYR A 369 -13.25 20.33 -12.10
C TYR A 369 -14.58 19.75 -11.58
N GLY A 370 -15.69 20.45 -11.81
CA GLY A 370 -17.05 19.96 -11.65
C GLY A 370 -17.52 19.16 -12.86
N PHE A 371 -18.78 18.69 -12.82
CA PHE A 371 -19.44 18.04 -13.95
C PHE A 371 -20.13 19.09 -14.80
N GLU A 372 -19.54 19.44 -15.95
CA GLU A 372 -20.01 20.50 -16.86
C GLU A 372 -19.86 20.06 -18.33
N PRO A 373 -20.67 19.07 -18.80
CA PRO A 373 -20.50 18.46 -20.13
C PRO A 373 -20.62 19.45 -21.29
N GLU A 374 -21.46 20.48 -21.17
CA GLU A 374 -21.57 21.51 -22.24
C GLU A 374 -20.31 22.38 -22.33
N GLN A 375 -19.67 22.67 -21.22
CA GLN A 375 -18.37 23.35 -21.21
C GLN A 375 -17.27 22.44 -21.80
N ALA A 376 -17.34 21.13 -21.51
CA ALA A 376 -16.44 20.13 -22.10
C ALA A 376 -16.52 20.13 -23.64
N LYS A 377 -17.74 20.08 -24.21
CA LYS A 377 -17.98 20.21 -25.67
C LYS A 377 -17.39 21.49 -26.23
N ALA A 378 -17.61 22.62 -25.54
CA ALA A 378 -17.07 23.89 -25.96
C ALA A 378 -15.54 23.94 -25.96
N LEU A 379 -14.88 23.24 -25.04
CA LEU A 379 -13.42 23.12 -25.03
C LEU A 379 -12.90 22.24 -26.17
N LEU A 380 -13.57 21.13 -26.47
CA LEU A 380 -13.24 20.29 -27.64
C LEU A 380 -13.36 21.10 -28.95
N ALA A 381 -14.43 21.86 -29.10
CA ALA A 381 -14.58 22.75 -30.26
C ALA A 381 -13.44 23.81 -30.36
N LYS A 382 -13.03 24.43 -29.22
CA LYS A 382 -11.89 25.33 -29.16
C LYS A 382 -10.53 24.63 -29.40
N ALA A 383 -10.46 23.32 -29.21
CA ALA A 383 -9.30 22.48 -29.54
C ALA A 383 -9.30 22.08 -31.05
N GLY A 384 -10.36 22.44 -31.80
CA GLY A 384 -10.51 22.15 -33.21
C GLY A 384 -11.17 20.81 -33.53
N TYR A 385 -11.91 20.22 -32.57
CA TYR A 385 -12.71 19.01 -32.74
C TYR A 385 -14.19 19.39 -33.02
N SER A 386 -14.80 18.72 -34.00
CA SER A 386 -16.24 18.84 -34.31
C SER A 386 -16.71 17.54 -34.94
N ASP A 387 -17.96 17.17 -34.72
CA ASP A 387 -18.60 16.06 -35.42
C ASP A 387 -18.88 16.49 -36.85
N THR A 388 -18.11 16.01 -37.82
CA THR A 388 -18.21 16.42 -39.22
C THR A 388 -18.99 15.49 -40.12
N ASP A 389 -19.24 14.23 -39.67
CA ASP A 389 -19.97 13.21 -40.43
C ASP A 389 -21.29 12.79 -39.77
N GLY A 390 -21.58 13.28 -38.55
CA GLY A 390 -22.86 13.07 -37.85
C GLY A 390 -22.97 11.76 -37.13
N ASP A 391 -21.82 11.11 -36.83
CA ASP A 391 -21.79 9.83 -36.11
C ASP A 391 -21.82 9.96 -34.57
N GLY A 392 -21.78 11.22 -34.10
CA GLY A 392 -21.79 11.59 -32.68
C GLY A 392 -20.38 11.59 -32.02
N ILE A 393 -19.32 11.34 -32.79
CA ILE A 393 -17.94 11.44 -32.36
C ILE A 393 -17.29 12.63 -32.99
N VAL A 394 -16.61 13.46 -32.20
CA VAL A 394 -15.91 14.63 -32.74
C VAL A 394 -14.62 14.18 -33.41
N ASP A 395 -14.32 14.81 -34.52
CA ASP A 395 -13.08 14.56 -35.27
C ASP A 395 -12.27 15.85 -35.49
N LYS A 396 -11.01 15.70 -35.83
CA LYS A 396 -10.11 16.77 -36.21
C LYS A 396 -9.34 16.34 -37.44
N ALA A 397 -9.50 17.14 -38.52
CA ALA A 397 -8.94 16.81 -39.83
C ALA A 397 -9.36 15.40 -40.34
N GLY A 398 -10.61 15.00 -40.09
CA GLY A 398 -11.16 13.72 -40.49
C GLY A 398 -10.68 12.52 -39.68
N VAL A 399 -10.04 12.76 -38.52
CA VAL A 399 -9.62 11.68 -37.60
C VAL A 399 -10.49 11.74 -36.36
N PRO A 400 -11.32 10.70 -36.07
CA PRO A 400 -12.20 10.67 -34.92
C PRO A 400 -11.41 10.63 -33.61
N LEU A 401 -11.87 11.37 -32.60
CA LEU A 401 -11.26 11.38 -31.27
C LEU A 401 -11.56 10.09 -30.53
N THR A 402 -10.60 9.18 -30.58
CA THR A 402 -10.70 7.87 -29.94
C THR A 402 -9.57 7.69 -28.94
N LEU A 403 -9.89 7.21 -27.72
CA LEU A 403 -8.94 6.98 -26.63
C LEU A 403 -9.05 5.54 -26.11
N ASN A 404 -7.91 4.90 -25.86
CA ASN A 404 -7.84 3.62 -25.17
C ASN A 404 -7.80 3.85 -23.66
N PHE A 405 -8.76 3.28 -22.94
CA PHE A 405 -8.84 3.37 -21.49
C PHE A 405 -8.59 2.00 -20.86
N VAL A 406 -7.49 1.88 -20.15
CA VAL A 406 -7.03 0.65 -19.51
C VAL A 406 -7.44 0.62 -18.04
N LEU A 407 -7.93 -0.52 -17.59
CA LEU A 407 -8.26 -0.79 -16.19
C LEU A 407 -8.03 -2.28 -15.84
N GLN A 408 -8.13 -2.61 -14.57
CA GLN A 408 -8.23 -3.98 -14.04
C GLN A 408 -9.45 -4.10 -13.13
N GLU A 409 -9.95 -5.32 -12.90
CA GLU A 409 -11.07 -5.57 -11.98
C GLU A 409 -10.71 -6.53 -10.83
N SER A 410 -9.59 -7.24 -10.94
CA SER A 410 -9.22 -8.26 -9.94
C SER A 410 -8.94 -7.68 -8.55
N GLU A 411 -8.17 -6.60 -8.48
CA GLU A 411 -7.84 -5.91 -7.22
C GLU A 411 -8.84 -4.81 -6.89
N PHE A 412 -9.46 -4.22 -7.93
CA PHE A 412 -10.40 -3.10 -7.83
C PHE A 412 -11.66 -3.39 -8.65
N PRO A 413 -12.58 -4.24 -8.16
CA PRO A 413 -13.79 -4.61 -8.90
C PRO A 413 -14.65 -3.43 -9.34
N GLU A 414 -14.66 -2.36 -8.56
CA GLU A 414 -15.37 -1.12 -8.82
C GLU A 414 -14.86 -0.37 -10.06
N TRP A 415 -13.61 -0.58 -10.48
CA TRP A 415 -13.05 0.16 -11.63
C TRP A 415 -13.73 -0.17 -12.95
N LYS A 416 -14.30 -1.35 -13.09
CA LYS A 416 -15.06 -1.71 -14.29
C LYS A 416 -16.31 -0.85 -14.43
N SER A 417 -17.15 -0.80 -13.40
CA SER A 417 -18.37 0.01 -13.42
C SER A 417 -18.06 1.50 -13.56
N ILE A 418 -17.01 1.98 -12.88
CA ILE A 418 -16.53 3.36 -13.04
C ILE A 418 -16.06 3.62 -14.47
N GLY A 419 -15.30 2.69 -15.05
CA GLY A 419 -14.81 2.81 -16.43
C GLY A 419 -15.94 2.83 -17.47
N GLU A 420 -16.96 1.99 -17.31
CA GLU A 420 -18.15 1.95 -18.17
C GLU A 420 -18.96 3.25 -18.06
N LEU A 421 -19.13 3.82 -16.87
CA LEU A 421 -19.77 5.11 -16.68
C LEU A 421 -18.99 6.22 -17.38
N ILE A 422 -17.67 6.31 -17.14
CA ILE A 422 -16.80 7.33 -17.76
C ILE A 422 -16.79 7.16 -19.29
N GLN A 423 -16.78 5.93 -19.81
CA GLN A 423 -16.90 5.68 -21.26
C GLN A 423 -18.17 6.28 -21.82
N SER A 424 -19.31 6.07 -21.15
CA SER A 424 -20.60 6.66 -21.56
C SER A 424 -20.59 8.18 -21.51
N GLU A 425 -20.09 8.76 -20.43
CA GLU A 425 -20.04 10.22 -20.24
C GLU A 425 -19.09 10.92 -21.24
N LEU A 426 -17.97 10.30 -21.57
CA LEU A 426 -17.06 10.79 -22.59
C LEU A 426 -17.67 10.70 -24.01
N LYS A 427 -18.46 9.65 -24.26
CA LYS A 427 -19.21 9.53 -25.53
C LYS A 427 -20.24 10.66 -25.67
N ASP A 428 -20.91 11.07 -24.58
CA ASP A 428 -21.90 12.15 -24.59
C ASP A 428 -21.31 13.51 -24.98
N ILE A 429 -20.00 13.68 -24.82
CA ILE A 429 -19.28 14.87 -25.29
C ILE A 429 -18.54 14.64 -26.63
N GLY A 430 -18.74 13.49 -27.28
CA GLY A 430 -18.19 13.16 -28.58
C GLY A 430 -16.80 12.48 -28.55
N ILE A 431 -16.35 11.96 -27.43
CA ILE A 431 -15.10 11.19 -27.34
C ILE A 431 -15.41 9.70 -27.36
N ASN A 432 -14.92 8.98 -28.36
CA ASN A 432 -15.01 7.52 -28.39
C ASN A 432 -13.96 6.89 -27.46
N VAL A 433 -14.37 6.03 -26.52
CA VAL A 433 -13.47 5.35 -25.58
C VAL A 433 -13.54 3.84 -25.77
N LYS A 434 -12.37 3.22 -25.93
CA LYS A 434 -12.20 1.77 -25.97
C LYS A 434 -11.73 1.29 -24.62
N LEU A 435 -12.61 0.63 -23.86
CA LEU A 435 -12.24 0.01 -22.59
C LEU A 435 -11.43 -1.25 -22.82
N GLN A 436 -10.35 -1.39 -22.07
CA GLN A 436 -9.50 -2.57 -22.05
C GLN A 436 -9.31 -3.02 -20.60
N VAL A 437 -9.86 -4.17 -20.25
CA VAL A 437 -9.68 -4.79 -18.94
C VAL A 437 -8.49 -5.75 -19.03
N LEU A 438 -7.50 -5.58 -18.17
CA LEU A 438 -6.29 -6.38 -18.13
C LEU A 438 -6.17 -7.13 -16.81
N GLU A 439 -5.51 -8.28 -16.86
CA GLU A 439 -5.05 -8.98 -15.65
C GLU A 439 -3.99 -8.13 -14.91
N PRO A 440 -3.83 -8.24 -13.57
CA PRO A 440 -3.00 -7.36 -12.78
C PRO A 440 -1.56 -7.19 -13.29
N ASN A 441 -0.88 -8.29 -13.63
CA ASN A 441 0.50 -8.19 -14.12
C ASN A 441 0.60 -7.42 -15.45
N ALA A 442 -0.31 -7.68 -16.39
CA ALA A 442 -0.36 -6.97 -17.67
C ALA A 442 -0.74 -5.50 -17.48
N TYR A 443 -1.64 -5.22 -16.55
CA TYR A 443 -2.05 -3.86 -16.19
C TYR A 443 -0.86 -3.05 -15.63
N TYR A 444 -0.11 -3.60 -14.66
CA TYR A 444 1.06 -2.91 -14.10
C TYR A 444 2.20 -2.78 -15.13
N ASP A 445 2.42 -3.78 -15.97
CA ASP A 445 3.38 -3.68 -17.06
C ASP A 445 2.99 -2.58 -18.07
N THR A 446 1.69 -2.43 -18.33
CA THR A 446 1.16 -1.33 -19.17
C THR A 446 1.40 0.03 -18.54
N LEU A 447 1.12 0.21 -17.25
CA LEU A 447 1.36 1.47 -16.55
C LEU A 447 2.86 1.82 -16.45
N TRP A 448 3.69 0.87 -16.05
CA TRP A 448 5.07 1.15 -15.67
C TRP A 448 6.09 1.01 -16.81
N LYS A 449 5.82 0.12 -17.79
CA LYS A 449 6.81 -0.26 -18.80
C LYS A 449 6.39 0.12 -20.22
N THR A 450 5.28 -0.44 -20.73
CA THR A 450 4.93 -0.31 -22.15
C THR A 450 4.27 1.01 -22.50
N LYS A 451 3.51 1.61 -21.57
CA LYS A 451 2.72 2.84 -21.79
C LYS A 451 1.68 2.71 -22.92
N ASP A 452 1.18 1.50 -23.16
CA ASP A 452 0.18 1.22 -24.21
C ASP A 452 -1.23 1.52 -23.71
N TYR A 453 -1.49 2.80 -23.44
CA TYR A 453 -2.78 3.36 -23.03
C TYR A 453 -2.84 4.84 -23.41
N ASP A 454 -4.05 5.40 -23.46
CA ASP A 454 -4.27 6.86 -23.49
C ASP A 454 -4.75 7.34 -22.11
N LEU A 455 -5.70 6.63 -21.54
CA LEU A 455 -6.18 6.78 -20.17
C LEU A 455 -5.95 5.49 -19.41
N ILE A 456 -5.55 5.57 -18.15
CA ILE A 456 -5.49 4.43 -17.24
C ILE A 456 -6.01 4.85 -15.87
N ILE A 457 -6.94 4.11 -15.29
CA ILE A 457 -7.36 4.38 -13.92
C ILE A 457 -6.29 3.87 -12.97
N TYR A 458 -5.93 4.68 -12.01
CA TYR A 458 -4.95 4.33 -10.99
C TYR A 458 -5.35 4.93 -9.63
N ARG A 459 -4.64 4.56 -8.59
CA ARG A 459 -4.81 5.08 -7.24
C ARG A 459 -3.53 5.67 -6.69
N THR A 460 -3.64 6.59 -5.74
CA THR A 460 -2.49 6.98 -4.92
C THR A 460 -2.11 5.83 -3.98
N TYR A 461 -0.91 5.87 -3.43
CA TYR A 461 -0.45 4.80 -2.53
C TYR A 461 -1.20 4.84 -1.21
N ASP A 462 -1.35 3.68 -0.59
CA ASP A 462 -2.04 3.55 0.70
C ASP A 462 -1.24 4.18 1.87
N ASP A 463 0.05 4.46 1.66
CA ASP A 463 0.90 5.27 2.52
C ASP A 463 0.89 6.75 2.13
N ALA A 464 -0.28 7.27 1.77
CA ALA A 464 -0.49 8.61 1.20
C ALA A 464 -0.11 9.78 2.13
N TYR A 465 0.21 9.52 3.40
CA TYR A 465 0.88 10.52 4.25
C TYR A 465 2.28 10.90 3.75
N ASN A 466 2.77 10.19 2.72
CA ASN A 466 4.00 10.50 1.99
C ASN A 466 3.68 11.02 0.57
N PRO A 467 3.02 12.18 0.40
CA PRO A 467 2.66 12.68 -0.93
C PRO A 467 3.88 12.84 -1.84
N HIS A 468 5.04 13.17 -1.29
CA HIS A 468 6.29 13.26 -2.02
C HIS A 468 6.69 11.92 -2.67
N ALA A 469 6.51 10.78 -2.00
CA ALA A 469 6.87 9.47 -2.54
C ALA A 469 6.04 9.15 -3.79
N PHE A 470 4.74 9.44 -3.74
CA PHE A 470 3.85 9.28 -4.88
C PHE A 470 4.19 10.23 -6.03
N LEU A 471 4.42 11.52 -5.72
CA LEU A 471 4.78 12.53 -6.72
C LEU A 471 6.11 12.20 -7.41
N LEU A 472 7.14 11.80 -6.65
CA LEU A 472 8.43 11.36 -7.19
C LEU A 472 8.30 10.10 -8.05
N SER A 473 7.44 9.18 -7.66
CA SER A 473 7.28 7.90 -8.35
C SER A 473 6.57 8.03 -9.70
N LEU A 474 5.51 8.84 -9.79
CA LEU A 474 4.67 8.92 -10.99
C LEU A 474 4.91 10.17 -11.84
N PHE A 475 5.09 11.32 -11.19
CA PHE A 475 5.12 12.64 -11.86
C PHE A 475 6.52 13.21 -12.02
N HIS A 476 7.54 12.47 -11.62
CA HIS A 476 8.93 12.88 -11.75
C HIS A 476 9.72 11.86 -12.60
N LYS A 477 10.67 12.34 -13.39
CA LYS A 477 11.59 11.47 -14.11
C LYS A 477 12.50 10.72 -13.16
N THR A 478 12.90 9.51 -13.54
CA THR A 478 13.86 8.69 -12.79
C THR A 478 15.09 8.45 -13.66
N GLY A 479 16.21 9.11 -13.35
CA GLY A 479 17.38 9.13 -14.21
C GLY A 479 17.04 9.71 -15.58
N ASP A 480 17.29 8.95 -16.64
CA ASP A 480 16.96 9.33 -18.03
C ASP A 480 15.54 8.89 -18.46
N ALA A 481 14.84 8.11 -17.64
CA ALA A 481 13.48 7.67 -17.94
C ALA A 481 12.47 8.79 -17.66
N PRO A 482 11.52 9.04 -18.58
CA PRO A 482 10.46 10.04 -18.36
C PRO A 482 9.54 9.65 -17.21
N ALA A 483 8.78 10.61 -16.70
CA ALA A 483 7.73 10.36 -15.71
C ALA A 483 6.76 9.26 -16.19
N VAL A 484 6.18 8.54 -15.22
CA VAL A 484 5.29 7.42 -15.49
C VAL A 484 4.00 7.89 -16.15
N VAL A 485 3.46 9.01 -15.68
CA VAL A 485 2.25 9.66 -16.19
C VAL A 485 2.59 11.04 -16.76
N TRP A 486 1.59 11.76 -17.23
CA TRP A 486 1.79 13.10 -17.79
C TRP A 486 2.46 14.04 -16.78
N SER A 487 3.59 14.63 -17.16
CA SER A 487 4.37 15.57 -16.35
C SER A 487 5.14 16.54 -17.25
N ASP A 488 5.77 17.54 -16.63
CA ASP A 488 6.69 18.45 -17.29
C ASP A 488 7.82 18.91 -16.35
N ALA A 489 8.88 19.49 -16.93
CA ALA A 489 10.05 19.93 -16.18
C ALA A 489 9.73 20.98 -15.08
N LYS A 490 8.65 21.74 -15.21
CA LYS A 490 8.24 22.73 -14.20
C LYS A 490 7.61 22.06 -12.99
N LEU A 491 6.80 21.00 -13.20
CA LEU A 491 6.26 20.20 -12.12
C LEU A 491 7.38 19.45 -11.40
N GLU A 492 8.30 18.83 -12.13
CA GLU A 492 9.47 18.15 -11.56
C GLU A 492 10.29 19.07 -10.66
N ALA A 493 10.58 20.29 -11.11
CA ALA A 493 11.29 21.29 -10.30
C ALA A 493 10.54 21.71 -9.02
N LEU A 494 9.19 21.78 -9.07
CA LEU A 494 8.37 22.04 -7.89
C LEU A 494 8.41 20.87 -6.90
N ILE A 495 8.38 19.64 -7.41
CA ILE A 495 8.52 18.42 -6.59
C ILE A 495 9.90 18.39 -5.91
N ASP A 496 10.98 18.62 -6.67
CA ASP A 496 12.34 18.70 -6.12
C ASP A 496 12.45 19.77 -5.01
N LYS A 497 11.85 20.94 -5.23
CA LYS A 497 11.81 22.00 -4.23
C LYS A 497 11.04 21.55 -2.98
N ALA A 498 9.89 20.93 -3.13
CA ALA A 498 9.10 20.45 -2.01
C ALA A 498 9.87 19.42 -1.16
N VAL A 499 10.60 18.50 -1.82
CA VAL A 499 11.38 17.45 -1.15
C VAL A 499 12.65 17.99 -0.49
N GLY A 500 13.31 18.99 -1.09
CA GLY A 500 14.58 19.54 -0.61
C GLY A 500 14.47 20.64 0.46
N THR A 501 13.27 21.22 0.65
CA THR A 501 13.07 22.34 1.58
C THR A 501 12.80 21.86 3.00
N THR A 502 13.58 22.36 3.97
CA THR A 502 13.41 22.08 5.41
C THR A 502 12.42 23.03 6.10
N ASP A 503 12.24 24.25 5.59
CA ASP A 503 11.27 25.21 6.12
C ASP A 503 9.84 24.78 5.80
N LEU A 504 8.99 24.71 6.83
CA LEU A 504 7.61 24.24 6.73
C LEU A 504 6.73 25.15 5.85
N LYS A 505 6.92 26.47 5.89
CA LYS A 505 6.12 27.41 5.12
C LYS A 505 6.49 27.38 3.64
N GLU A 506 7.78 27.33 3.35
CA GLU A 506 8.25 27.19 1.97
C GLU A 506 7.81 25.85 1.37
N ARG A 507 7.81 24.78 2.16
CA ARG A 507 7.34 23.46 1.75
C ARG A 507 5.84 23.47 1.46
N GLN A 508 5.02 24.03 2.37
CA GLN A 508 3.59 24.21 2.10
C GLN A 508 3.37 24.99 0.79
N SER A 509 4.07 26.10 0.62
CA SER A 509 3.99 26.89 -0.62
C SER A 509 4.41 26.09 -1.88
N ALA A 510 5.40 25.19 -1.76
CA ALA A 510 5.78 24.32 -2.87
C ALA A 510 4.65 23.34 -3.24
N TYR A 511 4.01 22.70 -2.25
CA TYR A 511 2.84 21.84 -2.47
C TYR A 511 1.65 22.61 -3.04
N ASP A 512 1.34 23.81 -2.54
CA ASP A 512 0.30 24.67 -3.09
C ASP A 512 0.53 24.94 -4.58
N ASN A 513 1.77 25.21 -4.98
CA ASN A 513 2.14 25.42 -6.37
C ASN A 513 2.06 24.13 -7.21
N ILE A 514 2.40 22.97 -6.65
CA ILE A 514 2.24 21.66 -7.28
C ILE A 514 0.76 21.41 -7.58
N PHE A 515 -0.12 21.50 -6.59
CA PHE A 515 -1.54 21.22 -6.76
C PHE A 515 -2.22 22.25 -7.68
N LYS A 516 -1.88 23.52 -7.57
CA LYS A 516 -2.34 24.57 -8.48
C LYS A 516 -1.95 24.28 -9.92
N LYS A 517 -0.70 23.89 -10.17
CA LYS A 517 -0.24 23.54 -11.51
C LYS A 517 -0.96 22.32 -12.05
N MET A 518 -1.11 21.27 -11.24
CA MET A 518 -1.83 20.05 -11.62
C MET A 518 -3.27 20.36 -12.04
N TYR A 519 -3.95 21.24 -11.31
CA TYR A 519 -5.29 21.70 -11.65
C TYR A 519 -5.31 22.51 -12.95
N GLN A 520 -4.48 23.55 -13.05
CA GLN A 520 -4.47 24.44 -14.22
C GLN A 520 -4.15 23.72 -15.51
N GLU A 521 -3.26 22.75 -15.47
CA GLU A 521 -2.83 21.95 -16.61
C GLU A 521 -3.65 20.66 -16.80
N ALA A 522 -4.65 20.40 -15.94
CA ALA A 522 -5.45 19.17 -15.95
C ALA A 522 -4.57 17.92 -16.12
N MET A 523 -3.56 17.74 -15.25
CA MET A 523 -2.53 16.72 -15.45
C MET A 523 -3.03 15.28 -15.25
N PHE A 524 -4.19 15.11 -14.65
CA PHE A 524 -4.93 13.86 -14.48
C PHE A 524 -6.42 14.18 -14.39
N ALA A 525 -7.29 13.16 -14.31
CA ALA A 525 -8.69 13.39 -13.98
C ALA A 525 -9.00 12.74 -12.63
N ALA A 526 -9.41 13.54 -11.65
CA ALA A 526 -9.81 13.07 -10.34
C ALA A 526 -11.15 12.33 -10.40
N VAL A 527 -11.25 11.18 -9.71
CA VAL A 527 -12.46 10.34 -9.71
C VAL A 527 -13.13 10.39 -8.35
N TYR A 528 -12.64 9.67 -7.35
CA TYR A 528 -13.23 9.69 -6.01
C TYR A 528 -12.18 9.37 -4.92
N PHE A 529 -12.52 9.72 -3.68
CA PHE A 529 -11.79 9.34 -2.47
C PHE A 529 -12.58 8.23 -1.79
N PRO A 530 -12.09 6.98 -1.76
CA PRO A 530 -12.75 5.89 -1.06
C PRO A 530 -12.68 6.09 0.46
N ASP A 531 -13.71 5.65 1.16
CA ASP A 531 -13.68 5.47 2.60
C ASP A 531 -13.34 4.02 2.95
N ASP A 532 -12.60 3.81 4.03
CA ASP A 532 -12.37 2.50 4.59
C ASP A 532 -13.57 2.08 5.46
N ILE A 533 -14.06 0.87 5.23
CA ILE A 533 -15.19 0.30 5.96
C ILE A 533 -14.70 -0.86 6.81
N PHE A 534 -15.05 -0.81 8.10
CA PHE A 534 -14.84 -1.91 9.03
C PHE A 534 -16.17 -2.37 9.62
N VAL A 535 -16.33 -3.66 9.76
CA VAL A 535 -17.46 -4.28 10.43
C VAL A 535 -16.95 -5.00 11.67
N VAL A 536 -17.49 -4.64 12.82
CA VAL A 536 -17.00 -5.03 14.15
C VAL A 536 -18.11 -5.66 14.95
N ASN A 537 -17.88 -6.83 15.52
CA ASN A 537 -18.82 -7.44 16.47
C ASN A 537 -18.91 -6.60 17.75
N ASN A 538 -20.12 -6.38 18.26
CA ASN A 538 -20.38 -5.52 19.41
C ASN A 538 -19.77 -6.03 20.73
N ARG A 539 -19.28 -7.27 20.78
CA ARG A 539 -18.47 -7.78 21.90
C ARG A 539 -17.08 -7.15 21.96
N VAL A 540 -16.54 -6.66 20.81
CA VAL A 540 -15.28 -5.93 20.76
C VAL A 540 -15.49 -4.53 21.28
N LYS A 541 -14.74 -4.16 22.30
CA LYS A 541 -14.81 -2.84 22.96
C LYS A 541 -13.60 -1.99 22.60
N ASN A 542 -13.75 -0.67 22.72
CA ASN A 542 -12.70 0.30 22.47
C ASN A 542 -12.14 0.24 21.03
N PHE A 543 -12.96 -0.22 20.08
CA PHE A 543 -12.56 -0.17 18.68
C PHE A 543 -12.33 1.30 18.28
N LYS A 544 -11.14 1.57 17.80
CA LYS A 544 -10.75 2.87 17.27
C LYS A 544 -9.90 2.63 16.03
N LEU A 545 -10.22 3.36 14.97
CA LEU A 545 -9.42 3.35 13.74
C LEU A 545 -8.06 3.99 13.99
N GLY A 546 -7.04 3.40 13.39
CA GLY A 546 -5.69 3.93 13.40
C GLY A 546 -5.54 5.12 12.45
N TYR A 547 -4.36 5.74 12.47
CA TYR A 547 -4.10 6.94 11.68
C TYR A 547 -3.54 6.64 10.28
N THR A 548 -3.17 5.40 10.01
CA THR A 548 -2.58 5.01 8.72
C THR A 548 -3.18 3.70 8.23
N THR A 549 -3.14 3.48 6.94
CA THR A 549 -3.60 2.24 6.29
C THR A 549 -2.88 0.99 6.79
N PHE A 550 -1.59 1.10 7.14
CA PHE A 550 -0.80 -0.02 7.68
C PHE A 550 -0.94 -0.21 9.19
N THR A 551 -1.53 0.75 9.87
CA THR A 551 -1.97 0.64 11.26
C THR A 551 -3.45 1.00 11.33
N PRO A 552 -4.33 0.17 10.73
CA PRO A 552 -5.73 0.54 10.51
C PRO A 552 -6.55 0.53 11.79
N VAL A 553 -6.05 -0.11 12.85
CA VAL A 553 -6.72 -0.28 14.14
C VAL A 553 -5.71 -0.08 15.27
N PHE A 554 -6.13 0.56 16.35
CA PHE A 554 -5.35 0.63 17.58
C PHE A 554 -5.46 -0.69 18.37
N TRP A 555 -4.74 -1.72 17.90
CA TRP A 555 -4.81 -3.09 18.40
C TRP A 555 -4.61 -3.22 19.92
N ASN A 556 -3.77 -2.37 20.50
CA ASN A 556 -3.46 -2.39 21.93
C ASN A 556 -4.61 -1.91 22.80
N GLN A 557 -5.53 -1.10 22.25
CA GLN A 557 -6.67 -0.52 22.96
C GLN A 557 -7.87 -1.45 22.97
N LEU A 558 -7.93 -2.42 22.05
CA LEU A 558 -9.05 -3.33 21.94
C LEU A 558 -9.25 -4.14 23.21
N ASP A 559 -10.52 -4.38 23.55
CA ASP A 559 -10.95 -5.23 24.64
C ASP A 559 -12.16 -6.05 24.19
N VAL A 560 -12.56 -7.04 24.96
CA VAL A 560 -13.82 -7.76 24.78
C VAL A 560 -14.67 -7.65 26.02
N GLY A 561 -15.93 -7.33 25.82
CA GLY A 561 -16.95 -7.38 26.87
C GLY A 561 -17.61 -8.76 26.95
N GLU A 562 -18.19 -9.06 28.12
CA GLU A 562 -19.04 -10.23 28.31
C GLU A 562 -20.29 -10.18 27.40
#